data_0ea632ffa31fb2ed526358e1886209b9
#
_entry.id   0ea632ffa31fb2ed526358e1886209b9
#
_cell.length_a   1.000
_cell.length_b   1.000
_cell.length_c   1.000
_cell.angle_alpha   90.00
_cell.angle_beta   90.00
_cell.angle_gamma   90.00
#
_symmetry.space_group_name_H-M   'P 1'
#
loop_
_entity.id
_entity.type
_entity.pdbx_description
1 polymer ?
#
loop_
_entity_poly.entity_id
_entity_poly.type
_entity_poly.pdbx_seq_one_letter_code
_entity_poly.pdbx_strand_id
1 'polypeptide(L)'
;MKKTIVHFCFVIICLIGCKSNKISQIEVTTLAKTTQSWNGKALPKYLDGKPEITILKIIIPPETKLPLHKHPEINAGVLLKGSLRVISKDNDTLNLKAGDPIVELVNSWHYGENSGTVPAEIIVFYAGVEGTPITVLKQDKH
;
A
#
# COMPACT_ATOMS: atom_id res chain seq x y z
N MET A 1 -34.71 8.03 69.21
CA MET A 1 -35.20 8.14 67.83
C MET A 1 -33.99 8.23 66.91
N LYS A 2 -33.64 7.15 66.20
CA LYS A 2 -32.50 7.08 65.28
C LYS A 2 -32.98 7.42 63.87
N LYS A 3 -32.46 8.51 63.29
CA LYS A 3 -32.77 8.89 61.90
C LYS A 3 -31.82 8.15 60.93
N THR A 4 -32.40 7.24 60.13
CA THR A 4 -31.70 6.54 59.08
C THR A 4 -31.65 7.44 57.84
N ILE A 5 -30.46 7.86 57.44
CA ILE A 5 -30.22 8.59 56.20
C ILE A 5 -30.00 7.59 55.09
N VAL A 6 -30.94 7.53 54.12
CA VAL A 6 -30.82 6.71 52.91
C VAL A 6 -30.09 7.55 51.85
N HIS A 7 -28.87 7.14 51.49
CA HIS A 7 -28.12 7.74 50.38
C HIS A 7 -28.61 7.14 49.06
N PHE A 8 -29.27 7.96 48.25
CA PHE A 8 -29.69 7.59 46.90
C PHE A 8 -28.50 7.85 45.94
N CYS A 9 -27.81 6.78 45.55
CA CYS A 9 -26.72 6.87 44.59
C CYS A 9 -27.32 6.99 43.19
N PHE A 10 -27.22 8.19 42.57
CA PHE A 10 -27.69 8.45 41.20
C PHE A 10 -26.61 8.00 40.22
N VAL A 11 -26.78 6.82 39.61
CA VAL A 11 -25.86 6.31 38.56
C VAL A 11 -26.21 7.03 37.25
N ILE A 12 -25.37 7.97 36.84
CA ILE A 12 -25.50 8.62 35.53
C ILE A 12 -24.88 7.69 34.48
N ILE A 13 -25.72 7.00 33.73
CA ILE A 13 -25.30 6.21 32.55
C ILE A 13 -25.06 7.19 31.40
N CYS A 14 -23.79 7.52 31.13
CA CYS A 14 -23.41 8.24 29.92
C CYS A 14 -23.58 7.33 28.69
N LEU A 15 -24.66 7.49 27.95
CA LEU A 15 -24.85 6.90 26.63
C LEU A 15 -23.88 7.58 25.65
N ILE A 16 -22.72 6.98 25.41
CA ILE A 16 -21.80 7.38 24.33
C ILE A 16 -22.42 6.93 23.02
N GLY A 17 -23.20 7.78 22.40
CA GLY A 17 -23.76 7.55 21.06
C GLY A 17 -22.62 7.57 20.03
N CYS A 18 -22.23 6.42 19.46
CA CYS A 18 -21.43 6.37 18.26
C CYS A 18 -22.19 7.08 17.13
N LYS A 19 -21.77 8.30 16.75
CA LYS A 19 -22.21 8.95 15.51
C LYS A 19 -21.61 8.16 14.35
N SER A 20 -22.41 7.31 13.72
CA SER A 20 -22.09 6.77 12.39
C SER A 20 -22.15 7.92 11.41
N ASN A 21 -21.00 8.35 10.87
CA ASN A 21 -20.95 9.28 9.74
C ASN A 21 -21.51 8.54 8.51
N LYS A 22 -22.80 8.78 8.21
CA LYS A 22 -23.36 8.34 6.92
C LYS A 22 -22.73 9.21 5.83
N ILE A 23 -21.89 8.60 4.98
CA ILE A 23 -21.45 9.21 3.72
C ILE A 23 -22.72 9.36 2.87
N SER A 24 -23.13 10.59 2.62
CA SER A 24 -24.37 10.90 1.88
C SER A 24 -24.11 11.35 0.44
N GLN A 25 -22.83 11.51 0.06
CA GLN A 25 -22.38 11.96 -1.26
C GLN A 25 -21.20 11.13 -1.72
N ILE A 26 -20.99 11.10 -3.05
CA ILE A 26 -19.81 10.46 -3.64
C ILE A 26 -18.59 11.32 -3.30
N GLU A 27 -17.60 10.71 -2.65
CA GLU A 27 -16.30 11.32 -2.37
C GLU A 27 -15.25 10.77 -3.34
N VAL A 28 -14.48 11.65 -3.96
CA VAL A 28 -13.39 11.28 -4.87
C VAL A 28 -12.09 11.85 -4.36
N THR A 29 -11.15 10.97 -4.07
CA THR A 29 -9.81 11.34 -3.63
C THR A 29 -8.78 10.87 -4.65
N THR A 30 -7.93 11.78 -5.14
CA THR A 30 -6.81 11.44 -5.99
C THR A 30 -5.67 10.93 -5.12
N LEU A 31 -5.36 9.62 -5.15
CA LEU A 31 -4.26 9.03 -4.39
C LEU A 31 -2.90 9.32 -5.02
N ALA A 32 -2.81 9.29 -6.36
CA ALA A 32 -1.62 9.66 -7.10
C ALA A 32 -1.98 10.22 -8.48
N LYS A 33 -1.28 11.25 -8.92
CA LYS A 33 -1.32 11.78 -10.30
C LYS A 33 0.08 12.30 -10.60
N THR A 34 0.87 11.54 -11.36
CA THR A 34 2.29 11.84 -11.56
C THR A 34 2.79 11.31 -12.91
N THR A 35 3.87 11.88 -13.39
CA THR A 35 4.66 11.39 -14.53
C THR A 35 6.00 10.81 -14.07
N GLN A 36 6.14 10.56 -12.76
CA GLN A 36 7.38 10.08 -12.15
C GLN A 36 7.09 8.89 -11.24
N SER A 37 8.05 8.00 -11.12
CA SER A 37 8.11 6.97 -10.09
C SER A 37 8.28 7.59 -8.70
N TRP A 38 8.05 6.81 -7.65
CA TRP A 38 8.09 7.28 -6.26
C TRP A 38 9.43 7.95 -5.85
N ASN A 39 10.54 7.66 -6.53
CA ASN A 39 11.84 8.28 -6.26
C ASN A 39 12.18 9.48 -7.17
N GLY A 40 11.19 9.99 -7.92
CA GLY A 40 11.35 11.15 -8.78
C GLY A 40 11.89 10.85 -10.20
N LYS A 41 12.23 9.59 -10.52
CA LYS A 41 12.62 9.22 -11.89
C LYS A 41 11.41 9.32 -12.83
N ALA A 42 11.60 9.93 -13.99
CA ALA A 42 10.55 10.05 -15.00
C ALA A 42 10.07 8.66 -15.46
N LEU A 43 8.75 8.50 -15.60
CA LEU A 43 8.18 7.29 -16.21
C LEU A 43 8.58 7.25 -17.69
N PRO A 44 8.88 6.06 -18.24
CA PRO A 44 9.13 5.89 -19.67
C PRO A 44 7.83 6.08 -20.47
N LYS A 45 7.95 6.10 -21.79
CA LYS A 45 6.79 5.89 -22.66
C LYS A 45 6.18 4.50 -22.38
N TYR A 46 4.88 4.37 -22.63
CA TYR A 46 4.26 3.06 -22.66
C TYR A 46 4.90 2.18 -23.74
N LEU A 47 4.98 0.90 -23.47
CA LEU A 47 5.51 -0.07 -24.44
C LEU A 47 4.60 -0.13 -25.69
N ASP A 48 5.20 -0.31 -26.85
CA ASP A 48 4.47 -0.57 -28.09
C ASP A 48 4.08 -2.05 -28.15
N GLY A 49 2.83 -2.34 -28.48
CA GLY A 49 2.32 -3.71 -28.59
C GLY A 49 0.85 -3.83 -28.20
N LYS A 50 0.36 -5.07 -28.14
CA LYS A 50 -1.01 -5.35 -27.71
C LYS A 50 -1.11 -5.10 -26.20
N PRO A 51 -1.98 -4.16 -25.76
CA PRO A 51 -2.09 -3.85 -24.34
C PRO A 51 -2.50 -5.06 -23.51
N GLU A 52 -1.86 -5.22 -22.34
CA GLU A 52 -2.23 -6.20 -21.32
C GLU A 52 -2.25 -5.51 -19.94
N ILE A 53 -3.33 -5.75 -19.21
CA ILE A 53 -3.46 -5.27 -17.84
C ILE A 53 -3.42 -6.45 -16.89
N THR A 54 -2.49 -6.42 -15.97
CA THR A 54 -2.40 -7.39 -14.88
C THR A 54 -2.69 -6.72 -13.55
N ILE A 55 -3.57 -7.32 -12.74
CA ILE A 55 -3.89 -6.85 -11.40
C ILE A 55 -3.55 -7.95 -10.41
N LEU A 56 -2.64 -7.66 -9.49
CA LEU A 56 -2.25 -8.58 -8.44
C LEU A 56 -2.68 -8.07 -7.07
N LYS A 57 -3.16 -8.97 -6.23
CA LYS A 57 -3.19 -8.81 -4.79
C LYS A 57 -2.03 -9.61 -4.20
N ILE A 58 -1.10 -8.92 -3.54
CA ILE A 58 0.10 -9.52 -2.97
C ILE A 58 0.00 -9.42 -1.45
N ILE A 59 0.27 -10.54 -0.76
CA ILE A 59 0.31 -10.60 0.70
C ILE A 59 1.74 -10.95 1.10
N ILE A 60 2.39 -10.04 1.83
CA ILE A 60 3.76 -10.18 2.29
C ILE A 60 3.73 -10.45 3.79
N PRO A 61 4.14 -11.65 4.24
CA PRO A 61 4.16 -12.00 5.66
C PRO A 61 4.99 -11.03 6.49
N PRO A 62 4.80 -10.98 7.82
CA PRO A 62 5.70 -10.26 8.73
C PRO A 62 7.16 -10.68 8.53
N GLU A 63 8.08 -9.75 8.80
CA GLU A 63 9.53 -9.99 8.78
C GLU A 63 10.06 -10.58 7.46
N THR A 64 9.37 -10.27 6.35
CA THR A 64 9.68 -10.79 5.02
C THR A 64 10.30 -9.73 4.14
N LYS A 65 11.46 -10.06 3.56
CA LYS A 65 12.12 -9.29 2.50
C LYS A 65 11.93 -9.98 1.16
N LEU A 66 11.45 -9.25 0.17
CA LEU A 66 11.28 -9.74 -1.19
C LEU A 66 12.64 -9.83 -1.92
N PRO A 67 12.79 -10.75 -2.88
CA PRO A 67 13.97 -10.79 -3.74
C PRO A 67 14.20 -9.47 -4.47
N LEU A 68 15.47 -9.16 -4.78
CA LEU A 68 15.80 -8.01 -5.62
C LEU A 68 15.28 -8.24 -7.04
N HIS A 69 14.45 -7.32 -7.51
CA HIS A 69 13.74 -7.43 -8.78
C HIS A 69 13.58 -6.09 -9.47
N LYS A 70 13.07 -6.11 -10.67
CA LYS A 70 12.66 -4.92 -11.42
C LYS A 70 11.41 -5.22 -12.23
N HIS A 71 10.67 -4.16 -12.57
CA HIS A 71 9.49 -4.21 -13.44
C HIS A 71 9.81 -3.57 -14.79
N PRO A 72 9.68 -4.30 -15.92
CA PRO A 72 9.83 -3.72 -17.26
C PRO A 72 8.72 -2.75 -17.62
N GLU A 73 7.56 -2.86 -16.97
CA GLU A 73 6.32 -2.16 -17.30
C GLU A 73 5.98 -1.11 -16.24
N ILE A 74 5.23 -0.07 -16.67
CA ILE A 74 4.66 0.91 -15.73
C ILE A 74 3.65 0.20 -14.85
N ASN A 75 3.81 0.37 -13.55
CA ASN A 75 2.87 -0.17 -12.60
C ASN A 75 2.68 0.78 -11.41
N ALA A 76 1.51 0.65 -10.80
CA ALA A 76 1.14 1.43 -9.62
C ALA A 76 0.29 0.58 -8.69
N GLY A 77 0.35 0.87 -7.41
CA GLY A 77 -0.39 0.11 -6.41
C GLY A 77 -0.89 0.96 -5.26
N VAL A 78 -1.67 0.31 -4.40
CA VAL A 78 -2.12 0.88 -3.12
C VAL A 78 -1.92 -0.16 -2.04
N LEU A 79 -1.23 0.22 -0.96
CA LEU A 79 -1.10 -0.63 0.21
C LEU A 79 -2.44 -0.63 0.96
N LEU A 80 -3.07 -1.79 1.09
CA LEU A 80 -4.38 -1.93 1.73
C LEU A 80 -4.28 -2.15 3.23
N LYS A 81 -3.17 -2.81 3.70
CA LYS A 81 -3.01 -3.20 5.09
C LYS A 81 -1.53 -3.33 5.46
N GLY A 82 -1.24 -3.11 6.73
CA GLY A 82 0.12 -3.21 7.27
C GLY A 82 1.01 -2.04 6.86
N SER A 83 2.30 -2.32 6.78
CA SER A 83 3.33 -1.38 6.31
C SER A 83 4.27 -2.08 5.35
N LEU A 84 4.83 -1.34 4.42
CA LEU A 84 5.79 -1.85 3.45
C LEU A 84 6.89 -0.81 3.24
N ARG A 85 8.13 -1.23 3.29
CA ARG A 85 9.28 -0.41 2.93
C ARG A 85 9.80 -0.87 1.57
N VAL A 86 9.95 0.05 0.62
CA VAL A 86 10.50 -0.21 -0.71
C VAL A 86 11.85 0.48 -0.82
N ILE A 87 12.88 -0.24 -1.21
CA ILE A 87 14.26 0.24 -1.27
C ILE A 87 14.81 0.03 -2.69
N SER A 88 15.29 1.10 -3.32
CA SER A 88 15.98 1.03 -4.60
C SER A 88 17.42 0.54 -4.43
N LYS A 89 18.05 0.10 -5.54
CA LYS A 89 19.49 -0.23 -5.53
C LYS A 89 20.36 1.00 -5.21
N ASP A 90 19.84 2.20 -5.48
CA ASP A 90 20.53 3.46 -5.20
C ASP A 90 20.32 3.95 -3.75
N ASN A 91 19.69 3.10 -2.90
CA ASN A 91 19.34 3.33 -1.50
C ASN A 91 18.24 4.38 -1.26
N ASP A 92 17.51 4.80 -2.29
CA ASP A 92 16.26 5.55 -2.07
C ASP A 92 15.29 4.65 -1.31
N THR A 93 14.57 5.23 -0.37
CA THR A 93 13.64 4.48 0.48
C THR A 93 12.27 5.14 0.51
N LEU A 94 11.22 4.33 0.29
CA LEU A 94 9.82 4.70 0.45
C LEU A 94 9.21 3.86 1.57
N ASN A 95 8.60 4.52 2.56
CA ASN A 95 7.82 3.85 3.61
C ASN A 95 6.34 4.05 3.34
N LEU A 96 5.61 2.96 3.22
CA LEU A 96 4.16 2.92 2.98
C LEU A 96 3.42 2.43 4.22
N LYS A 97 2.28 3.04 4.47
CA LYS A 97 1.23 2.58 5.40
C LYS A 97 -0.07 2.32 4.63
N ALA A 98 -1.01 1.63 5.25
CA ALA A 98 -2.31 1.36 4.65
C ALA A 98 -2.99 2.65 4.12
N GLY A 99 -3.42 2.62 2.87
CA GLY A 99 -3.99 3.73 2.11
C GLY A 99 -2.99 4.48 1.23
N ASP A 100 -1.68 4.31 1.43
CA ASP A 100 -0.67 5.00 0.63
C ASP A 100 -0.54 4.39 -0.77
N PRO A 101 -0.49 5.22 -1.83
CA PRO A 101 -0.21 4.77 -3.18
C PRO A 101 1.29 4.64 -3.42
N ILE A 102 1.64 3.84 -4.42
CA ILE A 102 2.97 3.77 -5.00
C ILE A 102 2.88 3.81 -6.52
N VAL A 103 3.77 4.54 -7.17
CA VAL A 103 4.07 4.41 -8.60
C VAL A 103 5.49 3.86 -8.69
N GLU A 104 5.60 2.62 -9.12
CA GLU A 104 6.83 1.82 -9.02
C GLU A 104 7.95 2.29 -9.94
N LEU A 105 9.15 1.81 -9.63
CA LEU A 105 10.34 2.02 -10.46
C LEU A 105 10.28 1.12 -11.70
N VAL A 106 10.38 1.72 -12.88
CA VAL A 106 10.46 0.97 -14.13
C VAL A 106 11.92 0.69 -14.49
N ASN A 107 12.24 -0.57 -14.83
CA ASN A 107 13.58 -1.07 -15.18
C ASN A 107 14.69 -0.77 -14.16
N SER A 108 14.34 -0.41 -12.93
CA SER A 108 15.28 -0.17 -11.83
C SER A 108 15.18 -1.26 -10.77
N TRP A 109 16.33 -1.77 -10.32
CA TRP A 109 16.40 -2.80 -9.29
C TRP A 109 15.97 -2.26 -7.94
N HIS A 110 15.05 -2.97 -7.30
CA HIS A 110 14.54 -2.65 -5.97
C HIS A 110 13.99 -3.90 -5.28
N TYR A 111 13.65 -3.75 -4.02
CA TYR A 111 12.94 -4.77 -3.25
C TYR A 111 12.02 -4.11 -2.24
N GLY A 112 10.97 -4.84 -1.87
CA GLY A 112 10.10 -4.49 -0.75
C GLY A 112 10.44 -5.32 0.49
N GLU A 113 10.17 -4.78 1.67
CA GLU A 113 10.23 -5.55 2.92
C GLU A 113 9.12 -5.16 3.86
N ASN A 114 8.50 -6.15 4.46
CA ASN A 114 7.61 -5.98 5.58
C ASN A 114 8.36 -6.27 6.88
N SER A 115 8.84 -5.22 7.55
CA SER A 115 9.49 -5.32 8.86
C SER A 115 8.49 -5.21 10.03
N GLY A 116 7.18 -5.15 9.74
CA GLY A 116 6.13 -5.10 10.74
C GLY A 116 5.77 -6.47 11.31
N THR A 117 4.83 -6.47 12.27
CA THR A 117 4.34 -7.66 12.96
C THR A 117 3.05 -8.25 12.37
N VAL A 118 2.48 -7.58 11.37
CA VAL A 118 1.28 -8.02 10.66
C VAL A 118 1.56 -8.15 9.16
N PRO A 119 0.82 -8.98 8.39
CA PRO A 119 0.98 -9.05 6.95
C PRO A 119 0.72 -7.69 6.28
N ALA A 120 1.54 -7.36 5.28
CA ALA A 120 1.29 -6.26 4.37
C ALA A 120 0.49 -6.77 3.17
N GLU A 121 -0.61 -6.08 2.81
CA GLU A 121 -1.43 -6.40 1.65
C GLU A 121 -1.41 -5.23 0.68
N ILE A 122 -1.00 -5.49 -0.56
CA ILE A 122 -0.95 -4.48 -1.62
C ILE A 122 -1.69 -4.97 -2.87
N ILE A 123 -2.43 -4.08 -3.51
CA ILE A 123 -2.93 -4.29 -4.88
C ILE A 123 -2.03 -3.50 -5.83
N VAL A 124 -1.57 -4.16 -6.90
CA VAL A 124 -0.71 -3.56 -7.93
C VAL A 124 -1.33 -3.79 -9.31
N PHE A 125 -1.39 -2.73 -10.09
CA PHE A 125 -1.84 -2.68 -11.47
C PHE A 125 -0.64 -2.51 -12.38
N TYR A 126 -0.46 -3.42 -13.33
CA TYR A 126 0.57 -3.35 -14.36
C TYR A 126 -0.09 -2.96 -15.68
N ALA A 127 0.44 -1.92 -16.33
CA ALA A 127 0.01 -1.45 -17.63
C ALA A 127 1.09 -1.81 -18.67
N GLY A 128 1.02 -3.02 -19.18
CA GLY A 128 2.04 -3.60 -20.03
C GLY A 128 1.54 -4.04 -21.40
N VAL A 129 2.30 -4.92 -22.02
CA VAL A 129 1.97 -5.53 -23.31
C VAL A 129 2.12 -7.05 -23.25
N GLU A 130 1.28 -7.75 -24.03
CA GLU A 130 1.25 -9.20 -24.08
C GLU A 130 2.66 -9.79 -24.30
N GLY A 131 3.03 -10.77 -23.46
CA GLY A 131 4.32 -11.45 -23.53
C GLY A 131 5.47 -10.76 -22.79
N THR A 132 5.29 -9.57 -22.22
CA THR A 132 6.29 -8.94 -21.38
C THR A 132 6.14 -9.41 -19.93
N PRO A 133 7.22 -9.87 -19.26
CA PRO A 133 7.12 -10.27 -17.86
C PRO A 133 6.90 -9.05 -16.97
N ILE A 134 5.94 -9.14 -16.05
CA ILE A 134 5.67 -8.07 -15.07
C ILE A 134 6.80 -7.89 -14.04
N THR A 135 7.62 -8.93 -13.84
CA THR A 135 8.72 -8.92 -12.87
C THR A 135 9.91 -9.74 -13.38
N VAL A 136 11.11 -9.18 -13.25
CA VAL A 136 12.37 -9.84 -13.55
C VAL A 136 13.17 -9.92 -12.25
N LEU A 137 13.51 -11.12 -11.81
CA LEU A 137 14.36 -11.35 -10.64
C LEU A 137 15.83 -11.14 -10.99
N LYS A 138 16.60 -10.58 -10.05
CA LYS A 138 18.06 -10.55 -10.21
C LYS A 138 18.60 -11.96 -9.96
N GLN A 139 19.26 -12.51 -10.98
CA GLN A 139 19.99 -13.78 -10.82
C GLN A 139 21.29 -13.52 -10.06
N ASP A 140 21.52 -14.28 -9.00
CA ASP A 140 22.83 -14.33 -8.38
C ASP A 140 23.78 -15.04 -9.34
N LYS A 141 24.85 -14.36 -9.74
CA LYS A 141 25.93 -15.02 -10.48
C LYS A 141 26.66 -15.92 -9.50
N HIS A 142 26.52 -17.22 -9.67
CA HIS A 142 27.38 -18.23 -9.01
C HIS A 142 28.82 -18.11 -9.53
#